data_eb8239b0e428c4468e70843e216e8b9f
#
_entry.id   eb8239b0e428c4468e70843e216e8b9f
#
_cell.length_a   1.000
_cell.length_b   1.000
_cell.length_c   1.000
_cell.angle_alpha   90.00
_cell.angle_beta   90.00
_cell.angle_gamma   90.00
#
_symmetry.space_group_name_H-M   'P 1'
#
loop_
_entity.id
_entity.type
_entity.pdbx_description
1 polymer ?
#
loop_
_entity_poly.entity_id
_entity_poly.type
_entity_poly.pdbx_seq_one_letter_code
_entity_poly.pdbx_strand_id
1 'polypeptide(L)'
;MENSPYIGLGAALLAAATLFEKQENMSVLTVGDKLPSLIVPIQQGSALPAGETLDLAETNGKWKILFYWPKDFTFVCPTEIIGYGELAQDFADRDAVLIGASTDTDFVHHAWRQADERLQLDFPWIADNKKELANALGIVAKDEGVAFRATFIVDPDNIIQHVTVNGLNVGRNPAETLRVLDALQTDELCPCNWSDGQEVLRPAA
;
A
#
# COMPACT_ATOMS: atom_id res chain seq x y z
N MET A 1 -21.11 -5.59 -57.91
CA MET A 1 -21.31 -4.87 -56.62
C MET A 1 -20.26 -5.41 -55.67
N GLU A 2 -19.11 -4.72 -55.63
CA GLU A 2 -17.96 -5.10 -54.82
C GLU A 2 -18.18 -4.65 -53.38
N ASN A 3 -18.20 -5.58 -52.45
CA ASN A 3 -18.17 -5.29 -51.02
C ASN A 3 -16.76 -4.82 -50.64
N SER A 4 -16.61 -3.54 -50.30
CA SER A 4 -15.37 -2.95 -49.81
C SER A 4 -14.98 -3.50 -48.42
N PRO A 5 -13.77 -4.04 -48.23
CA PRO A 5 -13.32 -4.60 -46.95
C PRO A 5 -12.84 -3.56 -45.92
N TYR A 6 -13.05 -2.25 -46.17
CA TYR A 6 -12.49 -1.16 -45.37
C TYR A 6 -13.36 -0.63 -44.23
N ILE A 7 -14.59 -1.15 -44.07
CA ILE A 7 -15.51 -0.66 -43.01
C ILE A 7 -15.12 -1.16 -41.61
N GLY A 8 -14.31 -2.22 -41.50
CA GLY A 8 -13.91 -2.79 -40.20
C GLY A 8 -12.72 -2.11 -39.52
N LEU A 9 -11.81 -1.48 -40.29
CA LEU A 9 -10.59 -0.90 -39.73
C LEU A 9 -10.86 0.40 -38.93
N GLY A 10 -11.82 1.21 -39.32
CA GLY A 10 -12.14 2.47 -38.65
C GLY A 10 -12.71 2.29 -37.24
N ALA A 11 -13.58 1.29 -37.08
CA ALA A 11 -14.19 0.98 -35.78
C ALA A 11 -13.19 0.36 -34.80
N ALA A 12 -12.25 -0.46 -35.30
CA ALA A 12 -11.19 -1.04 -34.48
C ALA A 12 -10.16 -0.01 -34.03
N LEU A 13 -9.82 0.98 -34.88
CA LEU A 13 -8.93 2.08 -34.54
C LEU A 13 -9.57 3.07 -33.55
N LEU A 14 -10.87 3.36 -33.66
CA LEU A 14 -11.59 4.19 -32.67
C LEU A 14 -11.69 3.47 -31.32
N ALA A 15 -11.97 2.17 -31.30
CA ALA A 15 -12.02 1.39 -30.06
C ALA A 15 -10.64 1.29 -29.39
N ALA A 16 -9.56 1.15 -30.17
CA ALA A 16 -8.21 1.16 -29.65
C ALA A 16 -7.81 2.55 -29.12
N ALA A 17 -8.19 3.63 -29.78
CA ALA A 17 -7.94 5.00 -29.33
C ALA A 17 -8.70 5.31 -28.02
N THR A 18 -9.97 4.90 -27.89
CA THR A 18 -10.74 5.08 -26.66
C THR A 18 -10.25 4.22 -25.50
N LEU A 19 -9.69 3.03 -25.77
CA LEU A 19 -9.03 2.21 -24.77
C LEU A 19 -7.70 2.83 -24.33
N PHE A 20 -6.94 3.42 -25.26
CA PHE A 20 -5.68 4.10 -24.96
C PHE A 20 -5.93 5.40 -24.14
N GLU A 21 -6.91 6.21 -24.52
CA GLU A 21 -7.32 7.41 -23.76
C GLU A 21 -7.85 7.05 -22.36
N LYS A 22 -8.52 5.91 -22.20
CA LYS A 22 -8.99 5.45 -20.89
C LYS A 22 -7.86 4.99 -19.98
N GLN A 23 -6.72 4.58 -20.54
CA GLN A 23 -5.52 4.17 -19.80
C GLN A 23 -4.63 5.37 -19.40
N GLU A 24 -4.70 6.49 -20.16
CA GLU A 24 -3.96 7.72 -19.83
C GLU A 24 -4.58 8.54 -18.69
N ASN A 25 -5.80 8.25 -18.26
CA ASN A 25 -6.54 9.05 -17.29
C ASN A 25 -6.76 8.37 -15.93
N MET A 26 -6.02 7.31 -15.61
CA MET A 26 -5.94 6.81 -14.24
C MET A 26 -4.88 7.62 -13.48
N SER A 27 -5.31 8.66 -12.78
CA SER A 27 -4.43 9.38 -11.87
C SER A 27 -4.00 8.41 -10.77
N VAL A 28 -2.69 8.31 -10.57
CA VAL A 28 -2.09 7.55 -9.47
C VAL A 28 -2.42 8.26 -8.16
N LEU A 29 -2.92 7.52 -7.18
CA LEU A 29 -3.25 8.10 -5.87
C LEU A 29 -1.97 8.54 -5.14
N THR A 30 -2.02 9.73 -4.56
CA THR A 30 -0.91 10.35 -3.86
C THR A 30 -1.38 11.11 -2.62
N VAL A 31 -0.51 11.90 -2.01
CA VAL A 31 -0.85 12.74 -0.84
C VAL A 31 -2.02 13.68 -1.16
N GLY A 32 -3.01 13.69 -0.27
CA GLY A 32 -4.26 14.45 -0.41
C GLY A 32 -5.40 13.66 -1.06
N ASP A 33 -5.11 12.52 -1.71
CA ASP A 33 -6.14 11.67 -2.27
C ASP A 33 -6.73 10.73 -1.21
N LYS A 34 -7.98 10.35 -1.42
CA LYS A 34 -8.65 9.36 -0.56
C LYS A 34 -8.26 7.94 -0.97
N LEU A 35 -7.92 7.10 0.01
CA LEU A 35 -7.71 5.68 -0.22
C LEU A 35 -8.98 5.05 -0.82
N PRO A 36 -8.90 4.16 -1.83
CA PRO A 36 -10.09 3.62 -2.48
C PRO A 36 -10.90 2.75 -1.52
N SER A 37 -12.22 2.82 -1.65
CA SER A 37 -13.14 1.92 -0.94
C SER A 37 -13.11 0.56 -1.62
N LEU A 38 -12.27 -0.34 -1.11
CA LEU A 38 -12.11 -1.70 -1.60
C LEU A 38 -12.23 -2.67 -0.42
N ILE A 39 -12.95 -3.77 -0.65
CA ILE A 39 -12.95 -4.94 0.23
C ILE A 39 -11.89 -5.91 -0.31
N VAL A 40 -10.82 -6.12 0.44
CA VAL A 40 -9.67 -6.92 0.00
C VAL A 40 -9.52 -8.19 0.84
N PRO A 41 -9.14 -9.32 0.22
CA PRO A 41 -8.82 -10.53 0.98
C PRO A 41 -7.61 -10.31 1.88
N ILE A 42 -7.65 -10.88 3.08
CA ILE A 42 -6.51 -10.83 4.01
C ILE A 42 -6.16 -12.22 4.54
N GLN A 43 -4.93 -12.34 5.01
CA GLN A 43 -4.49 -13.40 5.89
C GLN A 43 -4.03 -12.79 7.21
N GLN A 44 -4.54 -13.30 8.32
CA GLN A 44 -4.16 -12.85 9.66
C GLN A 44 -3.98 -14.04 10.61
N GLY A 45 -2.98 -13.93 11.48
CA GLY A 45 -2.67 -14.98 12.44
C GLY A 45 -2.15 -16.29 11.81
N SER A 46 -2.32 -17.40 12.52
CA SER A 46 -1.81 -18.73 12.14
C SER A 46 -2.86 -19.66 11.54
N ALA A 47 -4.14 -19.28 11.54
CA ALA A 47 -5.20 -20.08 10.97
C ALA A 47 -5.13 -20.16 9.44
N LEU A 48 -5.64 -21.26 8.86
CA LEU A 48 -5.83 -21.34 7.41
C LEU A 48 -6.78 -20.25 6.94
N PRO A 49 -6.53 -19.63 5.78
CA PRO A 49 -7.44 -18.62 5.21
C PRO A 49 -8.84 -19.19 5.05
N ALA A 50 -9.83 -18.48 5.58
CA ALA A 50 -11.25 -18.85 5.53
C ALA A 50 -12.10 -17.80 4.79
N GLY A 51 -11.44 -16.92 4.01
CA GLY A 51 -12.08 -15.86 3.25
C GLY A 51 -12.26 -14.55 4.05
N GLU A 52 -11.40 -14.32 5.05
CA GLU A 52 -11.37 -13.06 5.77
C GLU A 52 -11.09 -11.91 4.81
N THR A 53 -11.75 -10.77 5.07
CA THR A 53 -11.60 -9.56 4.27
C THR A 53 -11.42 -8.34 5.16
N LEU A 54 -10.78 -7.31 4.59
CA LEU A 54 -10.63 -6.00 5.18
C LEU A 54 -11.32 -4.96 4.28
N ASP A 55 -12.19 -4.15 4.84
CA ASP A 55 -12.71 -2.96 4.17
C ASP A 55 -11.75 -1.79 4.38
N LEU A 56 -11.11 -1.33 3.34
CA LEU A 56 -10.18 -0.21 3.39
C LEU A 56 -10.87 1.13 3.66
N ALA A 57 -12.19 1.21 3.44
CA ALA A 57 -12.97 2.40 3.76
C ALA A 57 -13.25 2.54 5.26
N GLU A 58 -13.19 1.45 6.03
CA GLU A 58 -13.34 1.51 7.48
C GLU A 58 -12.14 2.22 8.11
N THR A 59 -12.42 3.28 8.84
CA THR A 59 -11.38 4.08 9.50
C THR A 59 -11.29 3.77 10.99
N ASN A 60 -12.41 3.47 11.64
CA ASN A 60 -12.50 3.27 13.10
C ASN A 60 -11.79 4.38 13.92
N GLY A 61 -11.61 5.57 13.31
CA GLY A 61 -10.90 6.70 13.92
C GLY A 61 -9.37 6.51 14.01
N LYS A 62 -8.81 5.50 13.33
CA LYS A 62 -7.38 5.17 13.40
C LYS A 62 -6.63 5.55 12.13
N TRP A 63 -5.36 5.87 12.30
CA TRP A 63 -4.39 5.96 11.23
C TRP A 63 -4.12 4.56 10.66
N LYS A 64 -3.73 4.48 9.38
CA LYS A 64 -3.33 3.23 8.74
C LYS A 64 -1.91 3.36 8.20
N ILE A 65 -1.07 2.38 8.50
CA ILE A 65 0.25 2.21 7.90
C ILE A 65 0.14 1.04 6.93
N LEU A 66 -0.14 1.35 5.67
CA LEU A 66 -0.24 0.35 4.60
C LEU A 66 1.13 0.22 3.92
N PHE A 67 1.73 -0.96 4.01
CA PHE A 67 3.02 -1.19 3.37
C PHE A 67 3.01 -2.42 2.47
N TYR A 68 3.49 -2.26 1.26
CA TYR A 68 3.61 -3.30 0.25
C TYR A 68 5.02 -3.87 0.17
N TRP A 69 5.15 -5.18 -0.05
CA TRP A 69 6.37 -5.82 -0.50
C TRP A 69 6.15 -6.58 -1.80
N PRO A 70 7.22 -6.85 -2.61
CA PRO A 70 7.07 -7.43 -3.94
C PRO A 70 6.54 -8.87 -3.97
N LYS A 71 7.17 -9.78 -3.21
CA LYS A 71 6.91 -11.22 -3.28
C LYS A 71 7.21 -11.89 -1.94
N ASP A 72 6.38 -12.86 -1.57
CA ASP A 72 6.66 -13.79 -0.49
C ASP A 72 7.85 -14.71 -0.82
N PHE A 73 8.40 -15.38 0.20
CA PHE A 73 9.54 -16.30 0.09
C PHE A 73 10.78 -15.71 -0.59
N THR A 74 11.08 -14.42 -0.34
CA THR A 74 12.25 -13.71 -0.85
C THR A 74 13.19 -13.25 0.28
N PHE A 75 14.20 -12.44 -0.04
CA PHE A 75 15.30 -12.15 0.90
C PHE A 75 15.15 -10.80 1.62
N VAL A 76 14.78 -9.73 0.93
CA VAL A 76 14.61 -8.39 1.52
C VAL A 76 13.27 -8.28 2.25
N CYS A 77 12.20 -8.85 1.68
CA CYS A 77 10.84 -8.69 2.18
C CYS A 77 10.67 -9.12 3.66
N PRO A 78 11.20 -10.27 4.12
CA PRO A 78 11.05 -10.64 5.53
C PRO A 78 11.72 -9.65 6.47
N THR A 79 12.82 -9.00 6.07
CA THR A 79 13.50 -8.01 6.94
C THR A 79 12.65 -6.76 7.14
N GLU A 80 11.90 -6.33 6.12
CA GLU A 80 10.98 -5.20 6.24
C GLU A 80 9.77 -5.55 7.10
N ILE A 81 9.15 -6.72 6.85
CA ILE A 81 7.96 -7.17 7.58
C ILE A 81 8.28 -7.31 9.08
N ILE A 82 9.42 -7.91 9.42
CA ILE A 82 9.90 -8.02 10.79
C ILE A 82 10.14 -6.64 11.39
N GLY A 83 10.82 -5.74 10.66
CA GLY A 83 11.10 -4.39 11.15
C GLY A 83 9.85 -3.55 11.41
N TYR A 84 8.78 -3.69 10.60
CA TYR A 84 7.47 -3.11 10.91
C TYR A 84 6.83 -3.81 12.11
N GLY A 85 6.95 -5.13 12.20
CA GLY A 85 6.42 -5.92 13.32
C GLY A 85 7.05 -5.56 14.67
N GLU A 86 8.35 -5.28 14.69
CA GLU A 86 9.07 -4.84 15.91
C GLU A 86 8.55 -3.49 16.42
N LEU A 87 8.01 -2.63 15.54
CA LEU A 87 7.41 -1.34 15.88
C LEU A 87 5.88 -1.39 16.00
N ALA A 88 5.26 -2.57 15.93
CA ALA A 88 3.80 -2.69 15.91
C ALA A 88 3.13 -2.05 17.14
N GLN A 89 3.73 -2.19 18.32
CA GLN A 89 3.22 -1.56 19.54
C GLN A 89 3.40 -0.04 19.50
N ASP A 90 4.52 0.46 18.99
CA ASP A 90 4.76 1.89 18.86
C ASP A 90 3.74 2.56 17.92
N PHE A 91 3.35 1.88 16.83
CA PHE A 91 2.27 2.33 15.96
C PHE A 91 0.91 2.27 16.66
N ALA A 92 0.62 1.20 17.41
CA ALA A 92 -0.62 1.05 18.16
C ALA A 92 -0.79 2.11 19.23
N ASP A 93 0.28 2.50 19.93
CA ASP A 93 0.30 3.56 20.94
C ASP A 93 -0.01 4.95 20.34
N ARG A 94 0.09 5.07 19.01
CA ARG A 94 -0.24 6.26 18.21
C ARG A 94 -1.58 6.15 17.48
N ASP A 95 -2.46 5.28 17.94
CA ASP A 95 -3.73 5.00 17.29
C ASP A 95 -3.59 4.65 15.78
N ALA A 96 -2.49 3.99 15.40
CA ALA A 96 -2.23 3.55 14.05
C ALA A 96 -2.26 2.02 13.94
N VAL A 97 -2.84 1.50 12.86
CA VAL A 97 -2.87 0.08 12.54
C VAL A 97 -1.89 -0.24 11.42
N LEU A 98 -1.11 -1.30 11.59
CA LEU A 98 -0.27 -1.85 10.53
C LEU A 98 -1.10 -2.73 9.61
N ILE A 99 -0.89 -2.59 8.30
CA ILE A 99 -1.48 -3.41 7.26
C ILE A 99 -0.38 -3.74 6.25
N GLY A 100 0.03 -5.00 6.21
CA GLY A 100 0.95 -5.48 5.19
C GLY A 100 0.22 -5.83 3.90
N ALA A 101 0.90 -5.85 2.76
CA ALA A 101 0.30 -6.22 1.49
C ALA A 101 1.33 -6.77 0.50
N SER A 102 0.93 -7.74 -0.31
CA SER A 102 1.63 -8.10 -1.55
C SER A 102 0.65 -8.51 -2.64
N THR A 103 1.17 -8.83 -3.81
CA THR A 103 0.38 -9.38 -4.91
C THR A 103 0.28 -10.91 -4.87
N ASP A 104 0.71 -11.54 -3.78
CA ASP A 104 0.52 -12.96 -3.53
C ASP A 104 -0.89 -13.27 -3.02
N THR A 105 -1.23 -14.54 -2.90
CA THR A 105 -2.52 -14.98 -2.37
C THR A 105 -2.47 -15.15 -0.84
N ASP A 106 -3.63 -15.15 -0.20
CA ASP A 106 -3.81 -15.42 1.23
C ASP A 106 -3.21 -16.79 1.66
N PHE A 107 -3.34 -17.81 0.81
CA PHE A 107 -2.72 -19.12 1.06
C PHE A 107 -1.19 -19.08 0.98
N VAL A 108 -0.60 -18.25 0.11
CA VAL A 108 0.86 -18.05 0.04
C VAL A 108 1.33 -17.32 1.29
N HIS A 109 0.64 -16.26 1.71
CA HIS A 109 0.91 -15.57 2.97
C HIS A 109 0.86 -16.51 4.18
N HIS A 110 -0.19 -17.33 4.25
CA HIS A 110 -0.31 -18.34 5.31
C HIS A 110 0.88 -19.30 5.31
N ALA A 111 1.22 -19.88 4.15
CA ALA A 111 2.33 -20.83 4.04
C ALA A 111 3.66 -20.19 4.46
N TRP A 112 3.90 -18.93 4.11
CA TRP A 112 5.12 -18.24 4.48
C TRP A 112 5.20 -17.93 5.97
N ARG A 113 4.10 -17.52 6.60
CA ARG A 113 4.03 -17.36 8.06
C ARG A 113 4.30 -18.67 8.81
N GLN A 114 3.85 -19.82 8.26
CA GLN A 114 4.14 -21.14 8.85
C GLN A 114 5.60 -21.57 8.65
N ALA A 115 6.24 -21.16 7.56
CA ALA A 115 7.60 -21.52 7.22
C ALA A 115 8.66 -20.70 8.00
N ASP A 116 8.30 -19.51 8.50
CA ASP A 116 9.21 -18.63 9.25
C ASP A 116 8.51 -18.06 10.49
N GLU A 117 8.86 -18.55 11.67
CA GLU A 117 8.28 -18.14 12.96
C GLU A 117 8.37 -16.63 13.21
N ARG A 118 9.38 -15.95 12.65
CA ARG A 118 9.55 -14.49 12.78
C ARG A 118 8.46 -13.70 12.08
N LEU A 119 7.74 -14.33 11.16
CA LEU A 119 6.63 -13.74 10.39
C LEU A 119 5.26 -14.02 11.02
N GLN A 120 5.19 -14.67 12.18
CA GLN A 120 3.96 -14.85 12.94
C GLN A 120 3.60 -13.56 13.71
N LEU A 121 3.35 -12.49 12.95
CA LEU A 121 3.07 -11.16 13.45
C LEU A 121 1.55 -10.91 13.49
N ASP A 122 1.10 -10.07 14.43
CA ASP A 122 -0.31 -9.86 14.70
C ASP A 122 -0.90 -8.65 13.97
N PHE A 123 -0.71 -8.59 12.64
CA PHE A 123 -1.38 -7.63 11.77
C PHE A 123 -1.77 -8.28 10.44
N PRO A 124 -2.85 -7.79 9.78
CA PRO A 124 -3.35 -8.38 8.54
C PRO A 124 -2.39 -8.17 7.37
N TRP A 125 -2.32 -9.17 6.50
CA TRP A 125 -1.63 -9.11 5.21
C TRP A 125 -2.66 -9.20 4.09
N ILE A 126 -2.77 -8.15 3.29
CA ILE A 126 -3.64 -8.08 2.12
C ILE A 126 -3.08 -8.97 1.01
N ALA A 127 -3.93 -9.83 0.49
CA ALA A 127 -3.66 -10.66 -0.68
C ALA A 127 -4.21 -9.97 -1.95
N ASP A 128 -3.49 -8.96 -2.46
CA ASP A 128 -3.88 -8.18 -3.64
C ASP A 128 -3.50 -8.88 -4.95
N ASN A 129 -3.82 -10.16 -5.07
CA ASN A 129 -3.48 -10.99 -6.23
C ASN A 129 -4.15 -10.53 -7.53
N LYS A 130 -5.25 -9.79 -7.46
CA LYS A 130 -5.86 -9.10 -8.59
C LYS A 130 -5.20 -7.77 -8.93
N LYS A 131 -4.34 -7.27 -8.03
CA LYS A 131 -3.64 -5.98 -8.16
C LYS A 131 -4.57 -4.78 -8.28
N GLU A 132 -5.78 -4.88 -7.77
CA GLU A 132 -6.76 -3.80 -7.82
C GLU A 132 -6.27 -2.60 -7.00
N LEU A 133 -5.81 -2.85 -5.78
CA LEU A 133 -5.27 -1.81 -4.90
C LEU A 133 -3.90 -1.32 -5.39
N ALA A 134 -2.98 -2.22 -5.74
CA ALA A 134 -1.64 -1.84 -6.21
C ALA A 134 -1.68 -1.02 -7.51
N ASN A 135 -2.63 -1.31 -8.41
CA ASN A 135 -2.84 -0.49 -9.61
C ASN A 135 -3.41 0.89 -9.29
N ALA A 136 -4.42 0.97 -8.39
CA ALA A 136 -4.98 2.24 -7.96
C ALA A 136 -3.92 3.14 -7.30
N LEU A 137 -3.01 2.55 -6.52
CA LEU A 137 -1.89 3.23 -5.88
C LEU A 137 -0.71 3.49 -6.84
N GLY A 138 -0.75 2.97 -8.08
CA GLY A 138 0.30 3.18 -9.08
C GLY A 138 1.65 2.53 -8.76
N ILE A 139 1.66 1.48 -7.95
CA ILE A 139 2.89 0.85 -7.43
C ILE A 139 3.24 -0.49 -8.07
N VAL A 140 2.60 -0.86 -9.17
CA VAL A 140 2.92 -2.10 -9.89
C VAL A 140 4.15 -1.90 -10.76
N ALA A 141 5.20 -2.70 -10.52
CA ALA A 141 6.37 -2.80 -11.40
C ALA A 141 5.97 -3.49 -12.70
N LYS A 142 5.91 -2.75 -13.81
CA LYS A 142 5.31 -3.21 -15.07
C LYS A 142 5.98 -4.47 -15.64
N ASP A 143 7.30 -4.56 -15.53
CA ASP A 143 8.06 -5.67 -16.09
C ASP A 143 7.96 -6.95 -15.24
N GLU A 144 7.85 -6.79 -13.91
CA GLU A 144 7.79 -7.91 -12.96
C GLU A 144 6.35 -8.29 -12.59
N GLY A 145 5.40 -7.40 -12.77
CA GLY A 145 4.00 -7.61 -12.40
C GLY A 145 3.76 -7.77 -10.89
N VAL A 146 4.66 -7.25 -10.06
CA VAL A 146 4.57 -7.23 -8.60
C VAL A 146 4.54 -5.80 -8.09
N ALA A 147 4.20 -5.60 -6.82
CA ALA A 147 4.25 -4.28 -6.22
C ALA A 147 5.70 -3.83 -5.96
N PHE A 148 5.96 -2.52 -6.08
CA PHE A 148 7.14 -1.89 -5.49
C PHE A 148 7.06 -1.93 -3.96
N ARG A 149 8.17 -1.60 -3.28
CA ARG A 149 8.22 -1.44 -1.82
C ARG A 149 7.64 -0.09 -1.45
N ALA A 150 6.34 -0.02 -1.30
CA ALA A 150 5.61 1.21 -1.03
C ALA A 150 5.08 1.25 0.40
N THR A 151 5.09 2.44 1.01
CA THR A 151 4.43 2.71 2.30
C THR A 151 3.54 3.93 2.15
N PHE A 152 2.32 3.80 2.64
CA PHE A 152 1.33 4.86 2.72
C PHE A 152 0.96 5.08 4.19
N ILE A 153 0.99 6.33 4.64
CA ILE A 153 0.36 6.73 5.91
C ILE A 153 -0.97 7.39 5.55
N VAL A 154 -2.03 6.85 6.10
CA VAL A 154 -3.41 7.29 5.82
C VAL A 154 -4.05 7.73 7.13
N ASP A 155 -4.66 8.90 7.13
CA ASP A 155 -5.29 9.48 8.30
C ASP A 155 -6.67 8.85 8.64
N PRO A 156 -7.29 9.23 9.77
CA PRO A 156 -8.62 8.74 10.17
C PRO A 156 -9.75 9.08 9.19
N ASP A 157 -9.61 10.10 8.35
CA ASP A 157 -10.56 10.47 7.31
C ASP A 157 -10.36 9.69 6.00
N ASN A 158 -9.40 8.76 6.02
CA ASN A 158 -8.99 7.93 4.90
C ASN A 158 -8.26 8.69 3.78
N ILE A 159 -7.60 9.80 4.12
CA ILE A 159 -6.77 10.59 3.22
C ILE A 159 -5.32 10.18 3.34
N ILE A 160 -4.65 9.98 2.23
CA ILE A 160 -3.21 9.67 2.17
C ILE A 160 -2.42 10.91 2.58
N GLN A 161 -1.63 10.81 3.62
CA GLN A 161 -0.81 11.91 4.16
C GLN A 161 0.68 11.76 3.84
N HIS A 162 1.13 10.54 3.51
CA HIS A 162 2.52 10.27 3.15
C HIS A 162 2.61 9.09 2.19
N VAL A 163 3.55 9.16 1.24
CA VAL A 163 3.88 8.08 0.31
C VAL A 163 5.39 7.96 0.18
N THR A 164 5.90 6.75 0.36
CA THR A 164 7.29 6.39 0.05
C THR A 164 7.28 5.17 -0.87
N VAL A 165 8.04 5.21 -1.96
CA VAL A 165 8.18 4.09 -2.89
C VAL A 165 9.64 3.85 -3.20
N ASN A 166 10.15 2.65 -2.86
CA ASN A 166 11.49 2.19 -3.21
C ASN A 166 11.43 1.19 -4.37
N GLY A 167 12.50 1.15 -5.15
CA GLY A 167 12.74 0.07 -6.12
C GLY A 167 12.85 -1.29 -5.42
N LEU A 168 12.76 -2.36 -6.21
CA LEU A 168 12.63 -3.74 -5.71
C LEU A 168 13.80 -4.22 -4.82
N ASN A 169 14.99 -3.64 -4.99
CA ASN A 169 16.22 -4.11 -4.34
C ASN A 169 16.57 -3.39 -3.02
N VAL A 170 15.82 -2.33 -2.67
CA VAL A 170 16.16 -1.48 -1.52
C VAL A 170 15.05 -1.49 -0.49
N GLY A 171 15.33 -2.09 0.68
CA GLY A 171 14.43 -2.08 1.84
C GLY A 171 14.18 -0.68 2.39
N ARG A 172 13.06 -0.52 3.08
CA ARG A 172 12.65 0.74 3.74
C ARG A 172 13.18 0.82 5.16
N ASN A 173 13.02 1.98 5.77
CA ASN A 173 13.29 2.21 7.19
C ASN A 173 11.96 2.39 7.95
N PRO A 174 11.46 1.38 8.69
CA PRO A 174 10.20 1.49 9.44
C PRO A 174 10.23 2.57 10.53
N ALA A 175 11.39 2.86 11.12
CA ALA A 175 11.53 3.92 12.11
C ALA A 175 11.30 5.32 11.49
N GLU A 176 11.65 5.52 10.21
CA GLU A 176 11.31 6.76 9.50
C GLU A 176 9.80 6.87 9.26
N THR A 177 9.10 5.76 9.00
CA THR A 177 7.64 5.76 8.89
C THR A 177 7.00 6.18 10.22
N LEU A 178 7.49 5.68 11.35
CA LEU A 178 7.04 6.06 12.68
C LEU A 178 7.28 7.55 12.95
N ARG A 179 8.50 8.04 12.66
CA ARG A 179 8.85 9.46 12.80
C ARG A 179 7.93 10.38 11.99
N VAL A 180 7.61 9.99 10.77
CA VAL A 180 6.70 10.76 9.90
C VAL A 180 5.28 10.73 10.44
N LEU A 181 4.80 9.59 10.96
CA LEU A 181 3.50 9.50 11.63
C LEU A 181 3.43 10.46 12.82
N ASP A 182 4.45 10.48 13.68
CA ASP A 182 4.54 11.41 14.81
C ASP A 182 4.41 12.86 14.35
N ALA A 183 5.14 13.24 13.29
CA ALA A 183 5.08 14.58 12.74
C ALA A 183 3.69 14.93 12.17
N LEU A 184 3.05 14.01 11.46
CA LEU A 184 1.71 14.21 10.90
C LEU A 184 0.64 14.38 11.99
N GLN A 185 0.79 13.68 13.11
CA GLN A 185 -0.16 13.75 14.22
C GLN A 185 -0.05 15.03 15.06
N THR A 186 1.03 15.80 14.92
CA THR A 186 1.14 17.10 15.59
C THR A 186 0.21 18.16 15.03
N ASP A 187 -0.17 18.05 13.75
CA ASP A 187 -0.87 19.08 12.96
C ASP A 187 -0.15 20.44 12.96
N GLU A 188 1.17 20.44 13.19
CA GLU A 188 2.02 21.62 13.33
C GLU A 188 3.11 21.68 12.23
N LEU A 189 3.80 22.80 12.10
CA LEU A 189 4.88 22.95 11.15
C LEU A 189 6.17 22.29 11.65
N CYS A 190 6.36 21.01 11.37
CA CYS A 190 7.56 20.28 11.73
C CYS A 190 8.72 20.61 10.79
N PRO A 191 9.89 21.08 11.33
CA PRO A 191 11.06 21.35 10.49
C PRO A 191 11.69 20.09 9.92
N CYS A 192 12.62 20.27 8.99
CA CYS A 192 13.42 19.18 8.43
C CYS A 192 14.08 18.36 9.55
N ASN A 193 14.06 17.03 9.44
CA ASN A 193 14.59 16.07 10.43
C ASN A 193 13.94 16.15 11.83
N TRP A 194 12.76 16.74 11.93
CA TRP A 194 12.02 16.80 13.18
C TRP A 194 11.78 15.38 13.74
N SER A 195 11.89 15.24 15.04
CA SER A 195 11.54 14.03 15.78
C SER A 195 10.68 14.40 16.98
N ASP A 196 9.89 13.44 17.46
CA ASP A 196 9.04 13.64 18.63
C ASP A 196 9.81 14.25 19.82
N GLY A 197 9.18 15.21 20.51
CA GLY A 197 9.76 15.99 21.60
C GLY A 197 10.59 17.20 21.17
N GLN A 198 10.79 17.45 19.88
CA GLN A 198 11.46 18.66 19.38
C GLN A 198 10.47 19.81 19.16
N GLU A 199 10.99 21.04 19.14
CA GLU A 199 10.18 22.22 18.88
C GLU A 199 9.65 22.25 17.43
N VAL A 200 8.39 22.70 17.27
CA VAL A 200 7.75 22.96 15.99
C VAL A 200 7.96 24.43 15.58
N LEU A 201 7.83 24.72 14.28
CA LEU A 201 7.95 26.08 13.78
C LEU A 201 6.65 26.87 14.05
N ARG A 202 6.77 28.07 14.56
CA ARG A 202 5.66 29.01 14.72
C ARG A 202 5.87 30.18 13.78
N PRO A 203 4.97 30.40 12.79
CA PRO A 203 5.05 31.58 11.94
C PRO A 203 5.05 32.84 12.81
N ALA A 204 5.90 33.81 12.50
CA ALA A 204 5.85 35.13 13.12
C ALA A 204 4.48 35.76 12.77
N ALA A 205 3.77 36.25 13.78
CA ALA A 205 2.49 36.94 13.64
C ALA A 205 2.64 38.26 12.88
#